data_a6fd999d9d2668b9cafe4afe426fdd44
#
_entry.id   a6fd999d9d2668b9cafe4afe426fdd44
#
_cell.length_a   1.000
_cell.length_b   1.000
_cell.length_c   1.000
_cell.angle_alpha   90.00
_cell.angle_beta   90.00
_cell.angle_gamma   90.00
#
_symmetry.space_group_name_H-M   'P 1'
#
loop_
_entity.id
_entity.type
_entity.pdbx_description
1 polymer ?
#
loop_
_entity_poly.entity_id
_entity_poly.type
_entity_poly.pdbx_seq_one_letter_code
_entity_poly.pdbx_strand_id
1 'polypeptide(L)'
;MSRPARTLAPPADGQLCTLFAVDIAGFTSPDRDDDIRLYLHKELYEVLEKAFNGSGIPWARCFREDRGDGALVVVPPGIACKGIIDPLPERLRGLIRRHNHVSCQAAGIQL
;
A
#
# COMPACT_ATOMS: atom_id res chain seq x y z
N MET A 1 7.98 18.68 -2.11
CA MET A 1 7.41 17.45 -1.99
C MET A 1 8.22 16.44 -2.61
N SER A 2 8.47 15.62 -1.91
CA SER A 2 9.09 14.61 -2.55
C SER A 2 8.10 13.93 -3.38
N ARG A 3 8.43 13.77 -4.54
CA ARG A 3 7.63 12.90 -5.26
C ARG A 3 7.71 11.55 -4.62
N PRO A 4 6.65 10.81 -4.71
CA PRO A 4 6.64 9.45 -4.22
C PRO A 4 7.81 8.69 -4.76
N ALA A 5 8.17 7.68 -4.09
CA ALA A 5 9.23 6.83 -4.54
C ALA A 5 9.06 6.52 -6.00
N ARG A 6 10.14 6.68 -6.73
CA ARG A 6 10.10 6.44 -8.13
C ARG A 6 9.71 5.01 -8.43
N THR A 7 8.76 4.86 -9.33
CA THR A 7 8.36 3.55 -9.79
C THR A 7 9.47 2.92 -10.60
N LEU A 8 9.85 1.72 -10.25
CA LEU A 8 10.83 0.97 -11.00
C LEU A 8 10.19 0.38 -12.26
N ALA A 9 11.00 0.07 -13.22
CA ALA A 9 10.53 -0.63 -14.39
C ALA A 9 9.97 -1.99 -13.99
N PRO A 10 8.93 -2.47 -14.67
CA PRO A 10 8.44 -3.82 -14.39
C PRO A 10 9.51 -4.85 -14.74
N PRO A 11 9.42 -6.04 -14.13
CA PRO A 11 10.33 -7.12 -14.48
C PRO A 11 10.22 -7.50 -15.93
N ALA A 12 11.29 -8.09 -16.45
CA ALA A 12 11.32 -8.54 -17.82
C ALA A 12 10.27 -9.62 -18.06
N ASP A 13 9.86 -9.75 -19.32
CA ASP A 13 8.87 -10.75 -19.70
C ASP A 13 9.33 -12.15 -19.32
N GLY A 14 8.40 -12.97 -18.90
CA GLY A 14 8.66 -14.35 -18.58
C GLY A 14 9.23 -14.61 -17.20
N GLN A 15 9.43 -13.55 -16.40
CA GLN A 15 9.90 -13.74 -15.04
C GLN A 15 8.73 -13.87 -14.08
N LEU A 16 8.89 -14.76 -13.09
CA LEU A 16 7.88 -14.93 -12.05
C LEU A 16 8.02 -13.83 -11.02
N CYS A 17 6.90 -13.23 -10.65
CA CYS A 17 6.85 -12.17 -9.66
C CYS A 17 5.74 -12.43 -8.69
N THR A 18 5.85 -11.85 -7.51
CA THR A 18 4.77 -11.89 -6.53
C THR A 18 3.97 -10.61 -6.66
N LEU A 19 2.65 -10.74 -6.72
CA LEU A 19 1.76 -9.60 -6.81
C LEU A 19 1.03 -9.41 -5.50
N PHE A 20 0.87 -8.15 -5.13
CA PHE A 20 0.07 -7.78 -3.97
C PHE A 20 -0.83 -6.64 -4.39
N ALA A 21 -2.13 -6.79 -4.19
CA ALA A 21 -3.10 -5.76 -4.56
C ALA A 21 -3.89 -5.35 -3.33
N VAL A 22 -4.20 -4.07 -3.23
CA VAL A 22 -4.97 -3.54 -2.11
C VAL A 22 -5.83 -2.39 -2.61
N ASP A 23 -7.05 -2.30 -2.09
CA ASP A 23 -7.97 -1.22 -2.39
C ASP A 23 -8.53 -0.64 -1.10
N ILE A 24 -8.87 0.65 -1.13
CA ILE A 24 -9.51 1.31 0.00
C ILE A 24 -11.02 1.08 -0.13
N ALA A 25 -11.60 0.46 0.88
CA ALA A 25 -13.04 0.21 0.89
C ALA A 25 -13.79 1.54 0.90
N GLY A 26 -14.82 1.64 0.07
CA GLY A 26 -15.67 2.82 0.05
C GLY A 26 -14.98 4.08 -0.42
N PHE A 27 -13.91 3.97 -1.20
CA PHE A 27 -13.12 5.13 -1.63
C PHE A 27 -13.98 6.14 -2.38
N THR A 28 -14.92 5.67 -3.19
CA THR A 28 -15.79 6.54 -3.98
C THR A 28 -17.12 6.82 -3.31
N SER A 29 -17.24 6.50 -2.03
CA SER A 29 -18.48 6.75 -1.28
C SER A 29 -18.81 8.25 -1.31
N PRO A 30 -20.09 8.64 -1.40
CA PRO A 30 -20.46 10.05 -1.47
C PRO A 30 -20.03 10.88 -0.27
N ASP A 31 -19.81 10.26 0.89
CA ASP A 31 -19.37 10.98 2.07
C ASP A 31 -17.87 11.21 2.11
N ARG A 32 -17.15 10.83 1.04
CA ARG A 32 -15.71 11.07 0.92
C ARG A 32 -15.47 12.01 -0.23
N ASP A 33 -15.06 13.25 0.06
CA ASP A 33 -14.76 14.23 -0.97
C ASP A 33 -13.31 14.05 -1.48
N ASP A 34 -12.91 14.91 -2.40
CA ASP A 34 -11.59 14.80 -3.02
C ASP A 34 -10.46 14.98 -2.03
N ASP A 35 -10.61 15.88 -1.06
CA ASP A 35 -9.58 16.08 -0.05
C ASP A 35 -9.41 14.85 0.82
N ILE A 36 -10.52 14.22 1.18
CA ILE A 36 -10.46 12.98 1.95
C ILE A 36 -9.81 11.89 1.13
N ARG A 37 -10.13 11.80 -0.15
CA ARG A 37 -9.52 10.78 -1.01
C ARG A 37 -8.02 10.97 -1.15
N LEU A 38 -7.57 12.21 -1.30
CA LEU A 38 -6.14 12.48 -1.36
C LEU A 38 -5.44 12.10 -0.06
N TYR A 39 -6.07 12.42 1.06
CA TYR A 39 -5.54 12.06 2.37
C TYR A 39 -5.42 10.55 2.51
N LEU A 40 -6.47 9.82 2.16
CA LEU A 40 -6.48 8.36 2.28
C LEU A 40 -5.44 7.73 1.37
N HIS A 41 -5.29 8.25 0.16
CA HIS A 41 -4.28 7.76 -0.77
C HIS A 41 -2.88 7.88 -0.17
N LYS A 42 -2.58 9.05 0.37
CA LYS A 42 -1.28 9.28 1.00
C LYS A 42 -1.07 8.36 2.19
N GLU A 43 -2.09 8.23 3.05
CA GLU A 43 -1.99 7.39 4.23
C GLU A 43 -1.82 5.92 3.86
N LEU A 44 -2.52 5.46 2.83
CA LEU A 44 -2.38 4.09 2.38
C LEU A 44 -0.94 3.80 1.95
N TYR A 45 -0.34 4.69 1.17
CA TYR A 45 1.02 4.48 0.70
C TYR A 45 2.03 4.50 1.84
N GLU A 46 1.82 5.36 2.84
CA GLU A 46 2.70 5.37 4.01
C GLU A 46 2.60 4.08 4.80
N VAL A 47 1.39 3.58 4.96
CA VAL A 47 1.17 2.33 5.68
C VAL A 47 1.77 1.16 4.91
N LEU A 48 1.61 1.14 3.59
CA LEU A 48 2.18 0.09 2.76
C LEU A 48 3.70 0.08 2.83
N GLU A 49 4.32 1.23 2.74
CA GLU A 49 5.78 1.31 2.81
C GLU A 49 6.29 0.77 4.14
N LYS A 50 5.66 1.16 5.23
CA LYS A 50 6.06 0.67 6.54
C LYS A 50 5.86 -0.83 6.66
N ALA A 51 4.74 -1.33 6.16
CA ALA A 51 4.45 -2.75 6.26
C ALA A 51 5.42 -3.58 5.44
N PHE A 52 5.71 -3.18 4.22
CA PHE A 52 6.62 -3.91 3.35
C PHE A 52 8.03 -3.89 3.92
N ASN A 53 8.54 -2.71 4.27
CA ASN A 53 9.88 -2.60 4.83
C ASN A 53 10.00 -3.39 6.14
N GLY A 54 8.98 -3.31 6.97
CA GLY A 54 8.98 -4.05 8.24
C GLY A 54 8.86 -5.54 8.06
N SER A 55 8.42 -6.00 6.88
CA SER A 55 8.30 -7.43 6.58
C SER A 55 9.50 -7.95 5.80
N GLY A 56 10.53 -7.14 5.63
CA GLY A 56 11.72 -7.56 4.92
C GLY A 56 11.62 -7.47 3.42
N ILE A 57 10.64 -6.75 2.90
CA ILE A 57 10.45 -6.56 1.48
C ILE A 57 10.71 -5.10 1.15
N PRO A 58 11.87 -4.76 0.55
CA PRO A 58 12.22 -3.36 0.33
C PRO A 58 11.22 -2.67 -0.58
N TRP A 59 10.49 -1.73 -0.03
CA TRP A 59 9.46 -0.99 -0.77
C TRP A 59 10.04 -0.30 -2.00
N ALA A 60 11.22 0.27 -1.85
CA ALA A 60 11.85 1.03 -2.94
C ALA A 60 12.21 0.16 -4.13
N ARG A 61 12.29 -1.16 -3.95
CA ARG A 61 12.66 -2.07 -5.03
C ARG A 61 11.47 -2.71 -5.71
N CYS A 62 10.26 -2.45 -5.22
CA CYS A 62 9.05 -3.00 -5.80
C CYS A 62 8.52 -2.07 -6.88
N PHE A 63 8.05 -2.64 -7.99
CA PHE A 63 7.30 -1.88 -8.97
C PHE A 63 5.91 -1.63 -8.40
N ARG A 64 5.41 -0.41 -8.55
CA ARG A 64 4.10 -0.05 -8.01
C ARG A 64 3.26 0.62 -9.08
N GLU A 65 2.04 0.19 -9.20
CA GLU A 65 1.06 0.84 -10.06
C GLU A 65 0.00 1.46 -9.19
N ASP A 66 -0.15 2.77 -9.32
CA ASP A 66 -1.15 3.52 -8.58
C ASP A 66 -2.49 3.34 -9.29
N ARG A 67 -3.48 2.86 -8.55
CA ARG A 67 -4.80 2.62 -9.11
C ARG A 67 -5.84 3.62 -8.60
N GLY A 68 -5.40 4.70 -7.99
CA GLY A 68 -6.30 5.72 -7.45
C GLY A 68 -6.85 5.31 -6.09
N ASP A 69 -7.68 4.28 -6.07
CA ASP A 69 -8.29 3.79 -4.83
C ASP A 69 -7.48 2.70 -4.17
N GLY A 70 -6.32 2.39 -4.72
CA GLY A 70 -5.48 1.34 -4.18
C GLY A 70 -4.18 1.26 -4.92
N ALA A 71 -3.49 0.14 -4.77
CA ALA A 71 -2.17 -0.04 -5.36
C ALA A 71 -1.98 -1.49 -5.76
N LEU A 72 -1.26 -1.68 -6.86
CA LEU A 72 -0.75 -2.98 -7.25
C LEU A 72 0.75 -2.94 -7.04
N VAL A 73 1.26 -3.87 -6.26
CA VAL A 73 2.68 -3.95 -5.93
C VAL A 73 3.25 -5.22 -6.51
N VAL A 74 4.33 -5.09 -7.28
CA VAL A 74 4.98 -6.23 -7.89
C VAL A 74 6.35 -6.38 -7.23
N VAL A 75 6.56 -7.52 -6.56
CA VAL A 75 7.84 -7.84 -5.94
C VAL A 75 8.66 -8.60 -6.97
N PRO A 76 9.79 -8.04 -7.41
CA PRO A 76 10.57 -8.69 -8.47
C PRO A 76 11.24 -9.97 -8.00
N PRO A 77 11.66 -10.82 -8.94
CA PRO A 77 12.44 -12.01 -8.60
C PRO A 77 13.71 -11.62 -7.87
N GLY A 78 14.19 -12.50 -7.01
CA GLY A 78 15.42 -12.25 -6.27
C GLY A 78 15.20 -11.60 -4.92
N ILE A 79 14.01 -11.14 -4.64
CA ILE A 79 13.66 -10.66 -3.31
C ILE A 79 12.86 -11.75 -2.63
N ALA A 80 13.27 -12.14 -1.43
CA ALA A 80 12.51 -13.13 -0.67
C ALA A 80 11.14 -12.56 -0.36
N CYS A 81 10.10 -13.24 -0.83
CA CYS A 81 8.75 -12.71 -0.68
C CYS A 81 7.87 -13.53 0.25
N LYS A 82 8.45 -14.42 1.06
CA LYS A 82 7.65 -15.12 2.06
C LYS A 82 7.02 -14.14 3.04
N GLY A 83 7.60 -12.96 3.19
CA GLY A 83 7.02 -11.93 4.03
C GLY A 83 5.66 -11.45 3.57
N ILE A 84 5.31 -11.67 2.30
CA ILE A 84 3.98 -11.35 1.79
C ILE A 84 2.92 -12.17 2.52
N ILE A 85 3.26 -13.40 2.90
CA ILE A 85 2.33 -14.27 3.61
C ILE A 85 2.44 -14.03 5.11
N ASP A 86 3.65 -13.86 5.60
CA ASP A 86 3.93 -13.67 7.02
C ASP A 86 5.25 -12.92 7.15
N PRO A 87 5.31 -11.72 7.71
CA PRO A 87 4.28 -11.10 8.55
C PRO A 87 3.52 -9.92 7.90
N LEU A 88 3.59 -9.73 6.58
CA LEU A 88 3.01 -8.53 5.97
C LEU A 88 1.54 -8.32 6.33
N PRO A 89 0.65 -9.32 6.20
CA PRO A 89 -0.77 -9.07 6.50
C PRO A 89 -1.00 -8.62 7.94
N GLU A 90 -0.29 -9.22 8.89
CA GLU A 90 -0.46 -8.82 10.29
C GLU A 90 0.09 -7.43 10.56
N ARG A 91 1.23 -7.10 9.96
CA ARG A 91 1.79 -5.75 10.13
C ARG A 91 0.88 -4.71 9.49
N LEU A 92 0.37 -5.01 8.31
CA LEU A 92 -0.53 -4.10 7.62
C LEU A 92 -1.80 -3.90 8.44
N ARG A 93 -2.36 -4.99 8.95
CA ARG A 93 -3.54 -4.92 9.79
C ARG A 93 -3.30 -4.04 11.01
N GLY A 94 -2.16 -4.20 11.66
CA GLY A 94 -1.83 -3.41 12.84
C GLY A 94 -1.69 -1.93 12.54
N LEU A 95 -1.06 -1.60 11.40
CA LEU A 95 -0.89 -0.22 11.01
C LEU A 95 -2.21 0.43 10.63
N ILE A 96 -3.07 -0.29 9.94
CA ILE A 96 -4.40 0.20 9.58
C ILE A 96 -5.24 0.40 10.85
N ARG A 97 -5.18 -0.55 11.75
CA ARG A 97 -5.92 -0.44 13.01
C ARG A 97 -5.47 0.78 13.80
N ARG A 98 -4.16 1.03 13.85
CA ARG A 98 -3.63 2.19 14.54
C ARG A 98 -4.08 3.48 13.87
N HIS A 99 -4.04 3.53 12.54
CA HIS A 99 -4.52 4.68 11.81
C HIS A 99 -5.98 4.95 12.12
N ASN A 100 -6.80 3.91 12.05
CA ASN A 100 -8.24 4.05 12.26
C ASN A 100 -8.57 4.42 13.71
N HIS A 101 -7.76 3.95 14.65
CA HIS A 101 -7.97 4.32 16.04
C HIS A 101 -7.75 5.81 16.26
N VAL A 102 -6.69 6.35 15.69
CA VAL A 102 -6.39 7.78 15.80
C VAL A 102 -7.45 8.60 15.08
N SER A 103 -8.01 8.07 14.01
CA SER A 103 -8.97 8.77 13.18
C SER A 103 -10.41 8.33 13.44
N CYS A 104 -10.69 7.79 14.60
CA CYS A 104 -11.98 7.16 14.85
C CYS A 104 -13.17 8.12 14.87
N GLN A 105 -12.90 9.41 15.00
CA GLN A 105 -13.96 10.40 15.08
C GLN A 105 -14.59 10.69 13.73
N ALA A 106 -13.93 10.38 12.65
CA ALA A 106 -14.42 10.71 11.32
C ALA A 106 -14.30 9.47 10.43
N ALA A 107 -15.42 8.79 10.21
CA ALA A 107 -15.42 7.55 9.43
C ALA A 107 -14.87 7.74 8.03
N GLY A 108 -15.02 8.93 7.45
CA GLY A 108 -14.55 9.20 6.11
C GLY A 108 -13.05 9.11 5.92
N ILE A 109 -12.27 9.20 7.00
CA ILE A 109 -10.81 9.17 6.91
C ILE A 109 -10.21 7.86 7.41
N GLN A 110 -11.02 6.87 7.63
CA GLN A 110 -10.51 5.54 8.01
C GLN A 110 -10.16 4.73 6.78
N LEU A 111 -9.12 3.95 6.91
CA LEU A 111 -8.69 3.05 5.83
C LEU A 111 -9.46 1.74 5.84
#